data_48c71b7c728fc9d18032fb335f7fdb6e
#
_entry.id   48c71b7c728fc9d18032fb335f7fdb6e
#
_cell.length_a   1.000
_cell.length_b   1.000
_cell.length_c   1.000
_cell.angle_alpha   90.00
_cell.angle_beta   90.00
_cell.angle_gamma   90.00
#
_symmetry.space_group_name_H-M   'P 1'
#
loop_
_entity.id
_entity.type
_entity.pdbx_description
1 polymer ?
#
loop_
_entity_poly.entity_id
_entity_poly.type
_entity_poly.pdbx_seq_one_letter_code
_entity_poly.pdbx_strand_id
1 'polypeptide(L)'
;MAAGAAAAAAHTATSHADTPKTEAVLTANASALTGGSGSNTVRGPQVIAVEPAATAALHNQELARGVAFANDRAEREARLQQPLYVMPTKGIFTSNFGYRWGVLHAGIDLANSIGTPILAVSDGVVIEAGPAGGYGMLVKLRHADGTVTLYGHINTALVSVGERVMAGDQIATMGNRGNSTGPHLHFEVLQGGTERIDPVPWLAKRGLMVGNYAG
;
A
#
# COMPACT_ATOMS: atom_id res chain seq x y z
N MET A 1 4.27 48.62 -28.48
CA MET A 1 5.75 48.55 -28.41
C MET A 1 6.20 47.53 -27.42
N ALA A 2 7.13 46.72 -27.88
CA ALA A 2 7.95 45.74 -27.14
C ALA A 2 7.29 44.42 -26.70
N ALA A 3 7.52 43.44 -27.57
CA ALA A 3 7.48 42.01 -27.34
C ALA A 3 8.68 41.58 -26.46
N GLY A 4 8.44 40.69 -25.52
CA GLY A 4 9.47 39.98 -24.76
C GLY A 4 9.31 38.47 -24.93
N ALA A 5 10.08 37.89 -25.84
CA ALA A 5 10.15 36.46 -26.02
C ALA A 5 11.10 35.87 -24.95
N ALA A 6 10.63 34.91 -24.15
CA ALA A 6 11.45 34.11 -23.29
C ALA A 6 11.72 32.77 -23.99
N ALA A 7 12.98 32.55 -24.35
CA ALA A 7 13.47 31.30 -24.93
C ALA A 7 13.59 30.22 -23.85
N ALA A 8 12.92 29.10 -24.04
CA ALA A 8 13.13 27.89 -23.27
C ALA A 8 14.35 27.14 -23.83
N ALA A 9 15.43 27.05 -23.04
CA ALA A 9 16.58 26.23 -23.33
C ALA A 9 16.29 24.77 -23.01
N ALA A 10 16.19 23.94 -24.03
CA ALA A 10 16.16 22.49 -23.89
C ALA A 10 17.58 21.99 -23.59
N HIS A 11 17.82 21.48 -22.39
CA HIS A 11 19.02 20.72 -22.08
C HIS A 11 18.83 19.27 -22.53
N THR A 12 19.44 18.91 -23.64
CA THR A 12 19.65 17.53 -24.05
C THR A 12 20.74 16.93 -23.15
N ALA A 13 20.32 16.11 -22.20
CA ALA A 13 21.25 15.27 -21.46
C ALA A 13 21.64 14.06 -22.34
N THR A 14 22.81 14.08 -22.92
CA THR A 14 23.47 12.91 -23.52
C THR A 14 23.90 11.98 -22.39
N SER A 15 23.14 10.91 -22.17
CA SER A 15 23.56 9.81 -21.30
C SER A 15 24.63 8.99 -22.03
N HIS A 16 25.87 9.16 -21.64
CA HIS A 16 26.92 8.19 -21.93
C HIS A 16 26.59 6.93 -21.11
N ALA A 17 26.24 5.87 -21.78
CA ALA A 17 26.20 4.54 -21.20
C ALA A 17 27.63 4.09 -20.95
N ASP A 18 28.12 4.25 -19.73
CA ASP A 18 29.33 3.58 -19.26
C ASP A 18 29.00 2.08 -19.11
N THR A 19 29.60 1.31 -20.01
CA THR A 19 29.65 -0.16 -19.89
C THR A 19 30.52 -0.48 -18.67
N PRO A 20 30.05 -1.21 -17.65
CA PRO A 20 30.92 -1.63 -16.57
C PRO A 20 31.94 -2.64 -17.13
N LYS A 21 33.18 -2.27 -17.15
CA LYS A 21 34.31 -3.22 -17.30
C LYS A 21 34.31 -4.07 -16.04
N THR A 22 33.88 -5.31 -16.16
CA THR A 22 34.02 -6.32 -15.12
C THR A 22 35.50 -6.69 -15.06
N GLU A 23 36.27 -6.10 -14.15
CA GLU A 23 37.56 -6.63 -13.74
C GLU A 23 37.29 -7.91 -12.91
N ALA A 24 37.77 -9.03 -13.45
CA ALA A 24 37.77 -10.30 -12.73
C ALA A 24 38.80 -10.22 -11.59
N VAL A 25 38.34 -10.08 -10.37
CA VAL A 25 39.20 -10.18 -9.18
C VAL A 25 39.44 -11.66 -8.93
N LEU A 26 40.66 -12.10 -9.24
CA LEU A 26 41.20 -13.41 -8.88
C LEU A 26 41.50 -13.43 -7.38
N THR A 27 40.56 -13.95 -6.57
CA THR A 27 40.86 -14.34 -5.18
C THR A 27 41.43 -15.75 -5.19
N ALA A 28 42.75 -15.88 -5.12
CA ALA A 28 43.38 -17.14 -4.87
C ALA A 28 43.26 -17.50 -3.37
N ASN A 29 42.37 -18.44 -3.04
CA ASN A 29 42.38 -19.06 -1.73
C ASN A 29 43.47 -20.16 -1.70
N ALA A 30 44.63 -19.82 -1.19
CA ALA A 30 45.69 -20.79 -0.87
C ALA A 30 45.39 -21.38 0.52
N SER A 31 44.67 -22.49 0.60
CA SER A 31 44.65 -23.32 1.80
C SER A 31 45.83 -24.27 1.74
N ALA A 32 46.84 -23.97 2.55
CA ALA A 32 47.97 -24.84 2.77
C ALA A 32 47.51 -26.08 3.58
N LEU A 33 47.53 -27.24 2.97
CA LEU A 33 47.57 -28.53 3.68
C LEU A 33 48.97 -29.13 3.52
N THR A 34 49.66 -29.13 4.64
CA THR A 34 50.96 -29.83 4.83
C THR A 34 50.74 -31.32 4.90
N GLY A 35 51.53 -32.07 4.18
CA GLY A 35 51.85 -33.47 4.49
C GLY A 35 51.59 -34.46 3.35
N GLY A 36 52.66 -34.94 2.69
CA GLY A 36 52.64 -36.12 1.84
C GLY A 36 53.62 -36.03 0.66
N SER A 37 54.75 -36.70 0.82
CA SER A 37 55.80 -36.93 -0.18
C SER A 37 55.25 -37.48 -1.50
N GLY A 38 55.76 -36.98 -2.62
CA GLY A 38 55.80 -37.74 -3.87
C GLY A 38 55.24 -37.06 -5.10
N SER A 39 56.14 -36.91 -6.08
CA SER A 39 55.97 -36.63 -7.51
C SER A 39 55.58 -35.21 -7.94
N ASN A 40 56.60 -34.60 -8.49
CA ASN A 40 56.64 -33.33 -9.20
C ASN A 40 55.85 -33.44 -10.52
N THR A 41 54.54 -33.22 -10.49
CA THR A 41 53.77 -32.95 -11.69
C THR A 41 53.50 -31.44 -11.74
N VAL A 42 54.17 -30.78 -12.70
CA VAL A 42 53.91 -29.40 -13.07
C VAL A 42 52.43 -29.31 -13.47
N ARG A 43 51.59 -28.80 -12.58
CA ARG A 43 50.24 -28.43 -12.93
C ARG A 43 50.32 -27.22 -13.84
N GLY A 44 50.06 -27.44 -15.13
CA GLY A 44 49.84 -26.33 -16.07
C GLY A 44 48.64 -25.47 -15.61
N PRO A 45 48.55 -24.27 -16.15
CA PRO A 45 47.47 -23.36 -15.79
C PRO A 45 46.09 -24.06 -16.01
N GLN A 46 45.30 -24.15 -14.95
CA GLN A 46 43.93 -24.64 -15.08
C GLN A 46 43.12 -23.58 -15.81
N VAL A 47 42.68 -23.92 -17.01
CA VAL A 47 41.73 -23.09 -17.75
C VAL A 47 40.39 -23.25 -17.07
N ILE A 48 39.97 -22.24 -16.33
CA ILE A 48 38.59 -22.15 -15.83
C ILE A 48 37.73 -21.88 -17.06
N ALA A 49 36.87 -22.84 -17.40
CA ALA A 49 35.91 -22.67 -18.46
C ALA A 49 34.95 -21.52 -18.06
N VAL A 50 35.07 -20.39 -18.79
CA VAL A 50 34.12 -19.29 -18.65
C VAL A 50 32.83 -19.72 -19.35
N GLU A 51 31.75 -19.84 -18.58
CA GLU A 51 30.43 -20.12 -19.14
C GLU A 51 30.10 -19.09 -20.23
N PRO A 52 29.56 -19.51 -21.38
CA PRO A 52 29.18 -18.61 -22.45
C PRO A 52 28.17 -17.57 -21.93
N ALA A 53 28.30 -16.30 -22.36
CA ALA A 53 27.39 -15.22 -21.96
C ALA A 53 25.88 -15.53 -22.18
N ALA A 54 25.56 -16.37 -23.17
CA ALA A 54 24.23 -16.84 -23.42
C ALA A 54 23.69 -17.74 -22.28
N THR A 55 24.52 -18.61 -21.68
CA THR A 55 24.16 -19.46 -20.54
C THR A 55 23.95 -18.63 -19.29
N ALA A 56 24.80 -17.61 -19.07
CA ALA A 56 24.65 -16.68 -17.97
C ALA A 56 23.35 -15.86 -18.08
N ALA A 57 22.98 -15.43 -19.28
CA ALA A 57 21.73 -14.70 -19.52
C ALA A 57 20.47 -15.56 -19.22
N LEU A 58 20.47 -16.83 -19.66
CA LEU A 58 19.40 -17.78 -19.35
C LEU A 58 19.32 -18.04 -17.84
N HIS A 59 20.42 -18.25 -17.18
CA HIS A 59 20.47 -18.47 -15.74
C HIS A 59 19.95 -17.25 -14.95
N ASN A 60 20.32 -16.05 -15.35
CA ASN A 60 19.80 -14.82 -14.76
C ASN A 60 18.28 -14.67 -14.97
N GLN A 61 17.77 -15.09 -16.13
CA GLN A 61 16.34 -15.07 -16.40
C GLN A 61 15.59 -16.08 -15.53
N GLU A 62 16.13 -17.28 -15.34
CA GLU A 62 15.56 -18.29 -14.44
C GLU A 62 15.57 -17.84 -12.99
N LEU A 63 16.67 -17.25 -12.52
CA LEU A 63 16.75 -16.65 -11.19
C LEU A 63 15.73 -15.53 -10.99
N ALA A 64 15.57 -14.64 -11.97
CA ALA A 64 14.57 -13.58 -11.91
C ALA A 64 13.14 -14.12 -11.81
N ARG A 65 12.82 -15.19 -12.57
CA ARG A 65 11.53 -15.88 -12.47
C ARG A 65 11.34 -16.55 -11.11
N GLY A 66 12.39 -17.19 -10.59
CA GLY A 66 12.39 -17.80 -9.26
C GLY A 66 12.12 -16.79 -8.15
N VAL A 67 12.79 -15.64 -8.21
CA VAL A 67 12.57 -14.53 -7.27
C VAL A 67 11.16 -13.95 -7.38
N ALA A 68 10.65 -13.75 -8.60
CA ALA A 68 9.27 -13.27 -8.80
C ALA A 68 8.25 -14.25 -8.22
N PHE A 69 8.43 -15.55 -8.45
CA PHE A 69 7.55 -16.60 -7.88
C PHE A 69 7.63 -16.65 -6.35
N ALA A 70 8.83 -16.50 -5.77
CA ALA A 70 9.01 -16.47 -4.32
C ALA A 70 8.34 -15.24 -3.69
N ASN A 71 8.43 -14.07 -4.33
CA ASN A 71 7.76 -12.84 -3.89
C ASN A 71 6.23 -12.98 -3.96
N ASP A 72 5.69 -13.47 -5.09
CA ASP A 72 4.27 -13.75 -5.25
C ASP A 72 3.74 -14.69 -4.16
N ARG A 73 4.52 -15.69 -3.81
CA ARG A 73 4.16 -16.65 -2.77
C ARG A 73 4.18 -15.98 -1.40
N ALA A 74 5.24 -15.22 -1.09
CA ALA A 74 5.36 -14.50 0.17
C ALA A 74 4.22 -13.47 0.36
N GLU A 75 3.85 -12.75 -0.70
CA GLU A 75 2.70 -11.83 -0.69
C GLU A 75 1.39 -12.56 -0.41
N ARG A 76 1.16 -13.72 -1.03
CA ARG A 76 -0.04 -14.54 -0.76
C ARG A 76 -0.07 -15.05 0.67
N GLU A 77 1.05 -15.53 1.19
CA GLU A 77 1.16 -16.01 2.57
C GLU A 77 0.94 -14.87 3.57
N ALA A 78 1.55 -13.70 3.35
CA ALA A 78 1.33 -12.50 4.14
C ALA A 78 -0.15 -12.06 4.10
N ARG A 79 -0.79 -12.16 2.94
CA ARG A 79 -2.19 -11.86 2.74
C ARG A 79 -3.12 -12.74 3.58
N LEU A 80 -2.82 -14.05 3.66
CA LEU A 80 -3.61 -15.00 4.46
C LEU A 80 -3.54 -14.73 5.96
N GLN A 81 -2.52 -13.99 6.40
CA GLN A 81 -2.33 -13.61 7.81
C GLN A 81 -2.94 -12.25 8.17
N GLN A 82 -3.36 -11.46 7.17
CA GLN A 82 -4.00 -10.18 7.43
C GLN A 82 -5.45 -10.37 7.89
N PRO A 83 -5.94 -9.55 8.83
CA PRO A 83 -7.34 -9.58 9.21
C PRO A 83 -8.21 -9.20 8.01
N LEU A 84 -9.33 -9.91 7.81
CA LEU A 84 -10.29 -9.59 6.74
C LEU A 84 -11.01 -8.25 6.99
N TYR A 85 -11.11 -7.86 8.26
CA TYR A 85 -11.77 -6.64 8.70
C TYR A 85 -10.99 -5.99 9.85
N VAL A 86 -10.93 -4.67 9.85
CA VAL A 86 -10.34 -3.86 10.92
C VAL A 86 -11.25 -2.68 11.27
N MET A 87 -11.12 -2.13 12.48
CA MET A 87 -11.81 -0.88 12.80
C MET A 87 -11.31 0.25 11.89
N PRO A 88 -12.21 1.09 11.35
CA PRO A 88 -11.84 2.15 10.41
C PRO A 88 -10.97 3.24 11.02
N THR A 89 -10.97 3.40 12.33
CA THR A 89 -10.09 4.31 13.07
C THR A 89 -10.09 3.96 14.54
N LYS A 90 -9.15 4.51 15.28
CA LYS A 90 -9.18 4.60 16.74
C LYS A 90 -9.94 5.87 17.13
N GLY A 91 -10.88 5.78 18.07
CA GLY A 91 -11.65 6.93 18.50
C GLY A 91 -12.75 6.61 19.51
N ILE A 92 -13.30 7.65 20.09
CA ILE A 92 -14.46 7.54 21.00
C ILE A 92 -15.71 7.54 20.14
N PHE A 93 -16.57 6.57 20.37
CA PHE A 93 -17.88 6.49 19.75
C PHE A 93 -18.78 7.59 20.30
N THR A 94 -19.16 8.55 19.45
CA THR A 94 -19.89 9.77 19.90
C THR A 94 -21.31 9.86 19.34
N SER A 95 -21.62 9.11 18.27
CA SER A 95 -22.86 9.35 17.54
C SER A 95 -23.34 8.11 16.79
N ASN A 96 -24.59 7.68 17.05
CA ASN A 96 -25.22 6.51 16.43
C ASN A 96 -25.83 6.82 15.05
N PHE A 97 -26.05 5.77 14.26
CA PHE A 97 -26.94 5.78 13.10
C PHE A 97 -28.40 6.04 13.53
N GLY A 98 -29.17 6.78 12.74
CA GLY A 98 -30.61 6.96 12.94
C GLY A 98 -31.12 8.39 12.77
N TYR A 99 -32.42 8.55 12.86
CA TYR A 99 -33.07 9.85 12.72
C TYR A 99 -32.89 10.75 13.94
N ARG A 100 -32.55 12.01 13.68
CA ARG A 100 -32.43 13.07 14.70
C ARG A 100 -33.07 14.33 14.18
N TRP A 101 -34.07 14.84 14.91
CA TRP A 101 -34.78 16.06 14.51
C TRP A 101 -35.28 16.04 13.07
N GLY A 102 -35.75 14.86 12.60
CA GLY A 102 -36.23 14.68 11.23
C GLY A 102 -35.16 14.47 10.14
N VAL A 103 -33.88 14.48 10.49
CA VAL A 103 -32.77 14.22 9.57
C VAL A 103 -32.09 12.90 9.90
N LEU A 104 -31.85 12.08 8.88
CA LEU A 104 -31.12 10.82 9.02
C LEU A 104 -29.63 11.09 9.21
N HIS A 105 -29.06 10.67 10.33
CA HIS A 105 -27.64 10.46 10.50
C HIS A 105 -27.29 9.09 9.91
N ALA A 106 -26.68 9.11 8.74
CA ALA A 106 -26.55 7.92 7.86
C ALA A 106 -25.37 7.00 8.22
N GLY A 107 -24.67 7.27 9.32
CA GLY A 107 -23.51 6.52 9.76
C GLY A 107 -23.29 6.56 11.26
N ILE A 108 -22.06 6.34 11.65
CA ILE A 108 -21.60 6.50 13.03
C ILE A 108 -20.42 7.47 13.08
N ASP A 109 -20.24 8.15 14.20
CA ASP A 109 -19.15 9.08 14.41
C ASP A 109 -18.16 8.56 15.45
N LEU A 110 -16.88 8.56 15.07
CA LEU A 110 -15.75 8.16 15.90
C LEU A 110 -14.80 9.35 16.05
N ALA A 111 -14.79 9.98 17.23
CA ALA A 111 -14.03 11.20 17.50
C ALA A 111 -12.61 10.90 17.97
N ASN A 112 -11.65 11.61 17.39
CA ASN A 112 -10.25 11.67 17.82
C ASN A 112 -9.59 12.93 17.25
N SER A 113 -8.31 13.14 17.53
CA SER A 113 -7.54 14.28 17.06
C SER A 113 -7.44 14.32 15.52
N ILE A 114 -7.37 15.54 14.96
CA ILE A 114 -7.04 15.73 13.53
C ILE A 114 -5.71 15.03 13.22
N GLY A 115 -5.65 14.33 12.09
CA GLY A 115 -4.48 13.57 11.68
C GLY A 115 -4.47 12.11 12.12
N THR A 116 -5.40 11.68 13.00
CA THR A 116 -5.54 10.26 13.36
C THR A 116 -5.72 9.42 12.09
N PRO A 117 -5.02 8.28 11.95
CA PRO A 117 -5.15 7.41 10.79
C PRO A 117 -6.57 6.88 10.61
N ILE A 118 -7.04 6.92 9.37
CA ILE A 118 -8.28 6.27 8.92
C ILE A 118 -7.88 5.12 8.01
N LEU A 119 -8.37 3.93 8.33
CA LEU A 119 -7.99 2.67 7.70
C LEU A 119 -9.15 2.11 6.86
N ALA A 120 -8.82 1.41 5.79
CA ALA A 120 -9.78 0.61 5.05
C ALA A 120 -10.33 -0.49 5.96
N VAL A 121 -11.64 -0.52 6.20
CA VAL A 121 -12.27 -1.52 7.07
C VAL A 121 -12.15 -2.94 6.54
N SER A 122 -12.05 -3.09 5.23
CA SER A 122 -11.84 -4.34 4.50
C SER A 122 -11.21 -4.04 3.15
N ASP A 123 -10.78 -5.09 2.45
CA ASP A 123 -10.30 -4.99 1.08
C ASP A 123 -11.32 -4.34 0.17
N GLY A 124 -10.84 -3.53 -0.75
CA GLY A 124 -11.73 -2.86 -1.68
C GLY A 124 -11.01 -2.10 -2.79
N VAL A 125 -11.82 -1.44 -3.59
CA VAL A 125 -11.37 -0.50 -4.62
C VAL A 125 -11.92 0.87 -4.29
N VAL A 126 -11.09 1.89 -4.33
CA VAL A 126 -11.49 3.29 -4.15
C VAL A 126 -12.39 3.71 -5.32
N ILE A 127 -13.62 4.10 -5.02
CA ILE A 127 -14.58 4.55 -6.04
C ILE A 127 -14.81 6.07 -6.00
N GLU A 128 -14.44 6.71 -4.89
CA GLU A 128 -14.49 8.17 -4.72
C GLU A 128 -13.43 8.60 -3.70
N ALA A 129 -12.70 9.67 -3.98
CA ALA A 129 -11.73 10.28 -3.08
C ALA A 129 -11.59 11.76 -3.40
N GLY A 130 -11.98 12.63 -2.46
CA GLY A 130 -11.89 14.07 -2.67
C GLY A 130 -12.99 14.89 -1.99
N PRO A 131 -13.17 16.15 -2.43
CA PRO A 131 -14.20 17.04 -1.91
C PRO A 131 -15.61 16.55 -2.20
N ALA A 132 -16.50 16.62 -1.19
CA ALA A 132 -17.92 16.23 -1.34
C ALA A 132 -18.81 17.11 -0.46
N GLY A 133 -19.99 17.44 -0.99
CA GLY A 133 -20.96 18.27 -0.26
C GLY A 133 -21.39 17.64 1.07
N GLY A 134 -21.49 18.43 2.12
CA GLY A 134 -21.83 17.97 3.48
C GLY A 134 -20.68 17.29 4.21
N TYR A 135 -20.00 16.33 3.59
CA TYR A 135 -18.84 15.63 4.17
C TYR A 135 -17.55 16.47 4.16
N GLY A 136 -17.51 17.56 3.36
CA GLY A 136 -16.32 18.35 3.16
C GLY A 136 -15.27 17.64 2.30
N MET A 137 -14.80 16.47 2.75
CA MET A 137 -13.91 15.58 2.03
C MET A 137 -14.17 14.14 2.46
N LEU A 138 -14.14 13.20 1.50
CA LEU A 138 -14.42 11.79 1.76
C LEU A 138 -13.56 10.84 0.93
N VAL A 139 -13.55 9.57 1.37
CA VAL A 139 -13.18 8.39 0.58
C VAL A 139 -14.35 7.41 0.59
N LYS A 140 -14.61 6.74 -0.54
CA LYS A 140 -15.52 5.58 -0.63
C LYS A 140 -14.78 4.38 -1.18
N LEU A 141 -15.01 3.24 -0.55
CA LEU A 141 -14.48 1.94 -0.98
C LEU A 141 -15.62 1.03 -1.40
N ARG A 142 -15.47 0.34 -2.52
CA ARG A 142 -16.34 -0.78 -2.92
C ARG A 142 -15.66 -2.10 -2.59
N HIS A 143 -16.31 -2.93 -1.81
CA HIS A 143 -15.87 -4.26 -1.42
C HIS A 143 -16.35 -5.35 -2.39
N ALA A 144 -15.77 -6.54 -2.29
CA ALA A 144 -16.05 -7.65 -3.21
C ALA A 144 -17.51 -8.14 -3.15
N ASP A 145 -18.20 -7.98 -2.00
CA ASP A 145 -19.60 -8.33 -1.80
C ASP A 145 -20.58 -7.26 -2.31
N GLY A 146 -20.07 -6.20 -2.95
CA GLY A 146 -20.86 -5.07 -3.45
C GLY A 146 -21.20 -4.03 -2.38
N THR A 147 -20.84 -4.25 -1.13
CA THR A 147 -20.97 -3.23 -0.08
C THR A 147 -20.06 -2.05 -0.37
N VAL A 148 -20.52 -0.84 -0.06
CA VAL A 148 -19.69 0.37 -0.10
C VAL A 148 -19.54 0.91 1.31
N THR A 149 -18.30 1.28 1.68
CA THR A 149 -18.04 2.03 2.92
C THR A 149 -17.61 3.45 2.59
N LEU A 150 -18.08 4.40 3.40
CA LEU A 150 -17.79 5.83 3.25
C LEU A 150 -17.08 6.35 4.51
N TYR A 151 -16.06 7.16 4.28
CA TYR A 151 -15.23 7.80 5.30
C TYR A 151 -15.29 9.31 5.09
N GLY A 152 -16.11 10.00 5.89
CA GLY A 152 -16.39 11.43 5.78
C GLY A 152 -15.61 12.30 6.77
N HIS A 153 -15.67 13.61 6.57
CA HIS A 153 -15.03 14.67 7.36
C HIS A 153 -13.50 14.56 7.44
N ILE A 154 -12.89 13.80 6.50
CA ILE A 154 -11.45 13.55 6.49
C ILE A 154 -10.66 14.85 6.21
N ASN A 155 -9.41 14.90 6.70
CA ASN A 155 -8.52 16.02 6.42
C ASN A 155 -7.80 15.85 5.08
N THR A 156 -7.24 14.68 4.83
CA THR A 156 -6.48 14.34 3.62
C THR A 156 -6.82 12.94 3.17
N ALA A 157 -7.17 12.76 1.89
CA ALA A 157 -7.21 11.46 1.24
C ALA A 157 -5.79 11.06 0.83
N LEU A 158 -5.39 9.84 1.14
CA LEU A 158 -4.06 9.29 0.83
C LEU A 158 -4.10 8.30 -0.34
N VAL A 159 -5.27 8.08 -0.90
CA VAL A 159 -5.55 7.13 -1.99
C VAL A 159 -6.25 7.82 -3.15
N SER A 160 -6.19 7.20 -4.32
CA SER A 160 -6.78 7.70 -5.56
C SER A 160 -7.89 6.78 -6.07
N VAL A 161 -8.85 7.33 -6.84
CA VAL A 161 -9.91 6.53 -7.46
C VAL A 161 -9.33 5.44 -8.37
N GLY A 162 -9.84 4.22 -8.22
CA GLY A 162 -9.36 3.02 -8.93
C GLY A 162 -8.27 2.25 -8.17
N GLU A 163 -7.70 2.82 -7.11
CA GLU A 163 -6.69 2.16 -6.28
C GLU A 163 -7.30 0.98 -5.50
N ARG A 164 -6.55 -0.12 -5.44
CA ARG A 164 -6.88 -1.28 -4.60
C ARG A 164 -6.24 -1.12 -3.25
N VAL A 165 -7.03 -1.30 -2.21
CA VAL A 165 -6.59 -1.25 -0.81
C VAL A 165 -6.94 -2.53 -0.09
N MET A 166 -6.17 -2.86 0.93
CA MET A 166 -6.38 -4.00 1.80
C MET A 166 -6.93 -3.54 3.17
N ALA A 167 -7.57 -4.46 3.89
CA ALA A 167 -7.96 -4.22 5.27
C ALA A 167 -6.78 -3.73 6.10
N GLY A 168 -6.92 -2.57 6.74
CA GLY A 168 -5.87 -1.95 7.54
C GLY A 168 -4.96 -0.97 6.79
N ASP A 169 -5.05 -0.87 5.48
CA ASP A 169 -4.31 0.17 4.75
C ASP A 169 -4.81 1.56 5.16
N GLN A 170 -3.88 2.47 5.38
CA GLN A 170 -4.22 3.85 5.70
C GLN A 170 -4.69 4.58 4.44
N ILE A 171 -5.98 4.93 4.39
CA ILE A 171 -6.62 5.57 3.23
C ILE A 171 -6.80 7.08 3.39
N ALA A 172 -6.81 7.57 4.64
CA ALA A 172 -7.01 8.98 4.94
C ALA A 172 -6.47 9.36 6.32
N THR A 173 -6.60 10.64 6.65
CA THR A 173 -6.41 11.17 8.00
C THR A 173 -7.69 11.84 8.49
N MET A 174 -8.00 11.69 9.76
CA MET A 174 -9.16 12.32 10.41
C MET A 174 -9.09 13.84 10.31
N GLY A 175 -10.23 14.45 10.05
CA GLY A 175 -10.37 15.90 9.93
C GLY A 175 -11.57 16.47 10.68
N ASN A 176 -11.98 17.65 10.23
CA ASN A 176 -13.16 18.37 10.72
C ASN A 176 -13.76 19.19 9.56
N ARG A 177 -13.78 18.60 8.34
CA ARG A 177 -14.22 19.29 7.14
C ARG A 177 -15.72 19.11 6.93
N GLY A 178 -16.36 20.05 6.22
CA GLY A 178 -17.79 20.00 5.91
C GLY A 178 -18.69 20.31 7.12
N ASN A 179 -19.86 19.68 7.17
CA ASN A 179 -20.84 19.88 8.25
C ASN A 179 -20.43 19.04 9.48
N SER A 180 -19.44 19.50 10.22
CA SER A 180 -18.89 18.84 11.39
C SER A 180 -18.76 19.80 12.56
N THR A 181 -19.05 19.31 13.76
CA THR A 181 -19.00 20.10 15.02
C THR A 181 -17.68 19.92 15.79
N GLY A 182 -16.81 18.99 15.34
CA GLY A 182 -15.53 18.70 15.96
C GLY A 182 -14.81 17.58 15.20
N PRO A 183 -13.51 17.34 15.46
CA PRO A 183 -12.74 16.34 14.74
C PRO A 183 -13.30 14.93 14.98
N HIS A 184 -13.74 14.26 13.91
CA HIS A 184 -14.23 12.87 13.93
C HIS A 184 -14.18 12.25 12.54
N LEU A 185 -14.25 10.92 12.50
CA LEU A 185 -14.60 10.15 11.32
C LEU A 185 -16.12 9.93 11.32
N HIS A 186 -16.81 10.34 10.26
CA HIS A 186 -18.16 9.88 9.94
C HIS A 186 -18.04 8.64 9.04
N PHE A 187 -18.53 7.49 9.54
CA PHE A 187 -18.41 6.21 8.86
C PHE A 187 -19.78 5.66 8.47
N GLU A 188 -19.99 5.41 7.17
CA GLU A 188 -21.24 4.81 6.65
C GLU A 188 -20.97 3.45 6.02
N VAL A 189 -22.02 2.61 6.03
CA VAL A 189 -22.09 1.34 5.30
C VAL A 189 -23.31 1.37 4.38
N LEU A 190 -23.07 1.14 3.08
CA LEU A 190 -24.10 1.09 2.06
C LEU A 190 -24.18 -0.34 1.52
N GLN A 191 -25.18 -1.08 1.92
CA GLN A 191 -25.45 -2.43 1.43
C GLN A 191 -25.85 -2.38 -0.05
N GLY A 192 -25.28 -3.27 -0.86
CA GLY A 192 -25.48 -3.23 -2.32
C GLY A 192 -25.03 -1.93 -2.98
N GLY A 193 -24.23 -1.12 -2.28
CA GLY A 193 -23.70 0.15 -2.77
C GLY A 193 -24.63 1.36 -2.66
N THR A 194 -25.88 1.20 -2.22
CA THR A 194 -26.89 2.27 -2.20
C THR A 194 -27.68 2.38 -0.91
N GLU A 195 -28.00 1.27 -0.25
CA GLU A 195 -28.83 1.24 0.95
C GLU A 195 -27.98 1.51 2.21
N ARG A 196 -28.22 2.64 2.86
CA ARG A 196 -27.55 2.97 4.13
C ARG A 196 -28.10 2.13 5.26
N ILE A 197 -27.20 1.40 5.92
CA ILE A 197 -27.51 0.55 7.06
C ILE A 197 -26.73 0.99 8.29
N ASP A 198 -27.22 0.61 9.48
CA ASP A 198 -26.50 0.85 10.73
C ASP A 198 -25.13 0.13 10.71
N PRO A 199 -24.00 0.89 10.81
CA PRO A 199 -22.69 0.31 10.84
C PRO A 199 -22.39 -0.56 12.08
N VAL A 200 -23.03 -0.30 13.23
CA VAL A 200 -22.71 -1.02 14.48
C VAL A 200 -22.97 -2.52 14.36
N PRO A 201 -24.18 -3.00 13.99
CA PRO A 201 -24.42 -4.43 13.81
C PRO A 201 -23.63 -5.00 12.61
N TRP A 202 -23.34 -4.20 11.59
CA TRP A 202 -22.54 -4.63 10.45
C TRP A 202 -21.08 -4.92 10.87
N LEU A 203 -20.47 -4.05 11.68
CA LEU A 203 -19.14 -4.23 12.27
C LEU A 203 -19.13 -5.41 13.25
N ALA A 204 -20.13 -5.51 14.12
CA ALA A 204 -20.22 -6.58 15.11
C ALA A 204 -20.26 -7.98 14.48
N LYS A 205 -21.00 -8.17 13.38
CA LYS A 205 -21.00 -9.43 12.60
C LYS A 205 -19.64 -9.82 12.04
N ARG A 206 -18.69 -8.87 11.97
CA ARG A 206 -17.32 -9.04 11.50
C ARG A 206 -16.30 -9.11 12.62
N GLY A 207 -16.78 -9.26 13.88
CA GLY A 207 -15.94 -9.35 15.07
C GLY A 207 -15.37 -8.00 15.55
N LEU A 208 -15.90 -6.88 15.03
CA LEU A 208 -15.46 -5.55 15.38
C LEU A 208 -16.44 -4.88 16.32
N MET A 209 -15.99 -4.53 17.51
CA MET A 209 -16.81 -3.88 18.52
C MET A 209 -16.61 -2.37 18.48
N VAL A 210 -17.68 -1.63 18.30
CA VAL A 210 -17.69 -0.17 18.46
C VAL A 210 -17.76 0.13 19.96
N GLY A 211 -16.70 0.74 20.47
CA GLY A 211 -16.58 1.08 21.88
C GLY A 211 -15.63 2.27 22.08
N ASN A 212 -15.34 2.62 23.33
CA ASN A 212 -14.35 3.65 23.63
C ASN A 212 -12.95 3.09 23.39
N TYR A 213 -12.43 3.30 22.22
CA TYR A 213 -11.03 3.00 21.91
C TYR A 213 -10.19 4.23 22.31
N ALA A 214 -9.91 4.35 23.61
CA ALA A 214 -8.84 5.22 24.06
C ALA A 214 -7.52 4.55 23.66
N GLY A 215 -6.79 5.14 22.72
CA GLY A 215 -5.47 4.70 22.29
C GLY A 215 -4.40 5.09 23.29
#